data_d71b1cf472dfb38b6f7b94a9081336b9
#
_entry.id   d71b1cf472dfb38b6f7b94a9081336b9
#
_cell.length_a   1.000
_cell.length_b   1.000
_cell.length_c   1.000
_cell.angle_alpha   90.00
_cell.angle_beta   90.00
_cell.angle_gamma   90.00
#
_symmetry.space_group_name_H-M   'P 1'
#
loop_
_entity.id
_entity.type
_entity.pdbx_description
1 polymer ?
#
loop_
_entity_poly.entity_id
_entity_poly.type
_entity_poly.pdbx_seq_one_letter_code
_entity_poly.pdbx_strand_id
1 'polypeptide(L)'
;MSISEQTRKNYTELLFHELILSQGCTEPAAIAYAAALCRVQLGGEMLQMKVACSENLFKNAKSAVIPNTGALKGIAAAAICGAVCSADAELKLEILESMTPARLAEVHRLLDANVCEVALLESAEKLHIVVEIWTQTEQALVEISHEHTHVKRIEKNGVPLQENSSWRAEELDLEAIPLCPQDIYTYTEEADLHGALGELLQMQLDRNVAICNEGMRRSWGSNIGKLLTENNADTEKLACAFAAAGSDARMSGCAMPVVINSGSGNQGITITAPIYVYAETLQAPREKTLRALLL
;
A
#
# COMPACT_ATOMS: atom_id res chain seq x y z
N MET A 1 2.10 5.97 -36.23
CA MET A 1 0.63 6.19 -36.17
C MET A 1 0.36 6.89 -34.84
N SER A 2 -0.42 7.96 -34.84
CA SER A 2 -0.81 8.61 -33.59
C SER A 2 -1.94 7.81 -32.91
N ILE A 3 -1.91 7.68 -31.58
CA ILE A 3 -3.02 7.11 -30.80
C ILE A 3 -4.19 8.09 -30.72
N SER A 4 -5.40 7.58 -30.49
CA SER A 4 -6.59 8.42 -30.32
C SER A 4 -6.48 9.27 -29.03
N GLU A 5 -7.16 10.42 -29.01
CA GLU A 5 -7.22 11.26 -27.81
C GLU A 5 -7.86 10.53 -26.64
N GLN A 6 -8.87 9.70 -26.90
CA GLN A 6 -9.52 8.87 -25.88
C GLN A 6 -8.55 7.82 -25.31
N THR A 7 -7.76 7.15 -26.12
CA THR A 7 -6.73 6.19 -25.66
C THR A 7 -5.70 6.90 -24.79
N ARG A 8 -5.25 8.10 -25.20
CA ARG A 8 -4.32 8.92 -24.42
C ARG A 8 -4.89 9.27 -23.05
N LYS A 9 -6.14 9.74 -23.03
CA LYS A 9 -6.84 10.07 -21.80
C LYS A 9 -6.96 8.84 -20.87
N ASN A 10 -7.40 7.70 -21.40
CA ASN A 10 -7.56 6.45 -20.65
C ASN A 10 -6.23 6.00 -20.03
N TYR A 11 -5.12 6.04 -20.77
CA TYR A 11 -3.81 5.64 -20.24
C TYR A 11 -3.32 6.61 -19.14
N THR A 12 -3.55 7.91 -19.32
CA THR A 12 -3.22 8.90 -18.29
C THR A 12 -4.02 8.69 -17.02
N GLU A 13 -5.32 8.49 -17.11
CA GLU A 13 -6.21 8.23 -15.97
C GLU A 13 -5.84 6.92 -15.27
N LEU A 14 -5.52 5.86 -16.03
CA LEU A 14 -5.02 4.60 -15.47
C LEU A 14 -3.76 4.81 -14.63
N LEU A 15 -2.80 5.59 -15.09
CA LEU A 15 -1.57 5.86 -14.35
C LEU A 15 -1.84 6.63 -13.06
N PHE A 16 -2.71 7.64 -13.08
CA PHE A 16 -3.10 8.36 -11.86
C PHE A 16 -3.87 7.49 -10.87
N HIS A 17 -4.60 6.50 -11.36
CA HIS A 17 -5.31 5.53 -10.52
C HIS A 17 -4.33 4.51 -9.89
N GLU A 18 -3.35 4.03 -10.64
CA GLU A 18 -2.46 2.95 -10.23
C GLU A 18 -1.23 3.41 -9.42
N LEU A 19 -0.71 4.62 -9.72
CA LEU A 19 0.49 5.15 -9.09
C LEU A 19 0.12 6.00 -7.87
N ILE A 20 0.00 5.38 -6.71
CA ILE A 20 -0.44 6.03 -5.47
C ILE A 20 0.69 6.02 -4.44
N LEU A 21 0.86 7.14 -3.74
CA LEU A 21 1.78 7.22 -2.60
C LEU A 21 1.24 6.38 -1.44
N SER A 22 2.07 5.50 -0.89
CA SER A 22 1.72 4.65 0.25
C SER A 22 2.90 4.46 1.18
N GLN A 23 2.63 4.42 2.48
CA GLN A 23 3.63 4.19 3.50
C GLN A 23 3.49 2.77 4.08
N GLY A 24 4.60 2.05 4.13
CA GLY A 24 4.63 0.68 4.64
C GLY A 24 3.91 -0.33 3.75
N CYS A 25 3.46 -1.45 4.35
CA CYS A 25 2.65 -2.45 3.66
C CYS A 25 1.17 -2.00 3.64
N THR A 26 0.57 -1.93 2.46
CA THR A 26 -0.81 -1.44 2.27
C THR A 26 -1.84 -2.31 2.99
N GLU A 27 -1.62 -3.61 3.10
CA GLU A 27 -2.54 -4.54 3.73
C GLU A 27 -2.68 -4.29 5.26
N PRO A 28 -1.61 -4.18 6.07
CA PRO A 28 -1.73 -3.77 7.46
C PRO A 28 -2.35 -2.36 7.62
N ALA A 29 -2.04 -1.43 6.72
CA ALA A 29 -2.60 -0.08 6.76
C ALA A 29 -4.13 -0.10 6.51
N ALA A 30 -4.60 -0.89 5.55
CA ALA A 30 -6.03 -1.07 5.27
C ALA A 30 -6.77 -1.73 6.44
N ILE A 31 -6.15 -2.73 7.08
CA ILE A 31 -6.70 -3.35 8.30
C ILE A 31 -6.79 -2.32 9.43
N ALA A 32 -5.74 -1.53 9.64
CA ALA A 32 -5.72 -0.48 10.64
C ALA A 32 -6.80 0.58 10.34
N TYR A 33 -6.95 0.99 9.09
CA TYR A 33 -7.99 1.93 8.67
C TYR A 33 -9.40 1.39 8.92
N ALA A 34 -9.68 0.14 8.54
CA ALA A 34 -10.97 -0.50 8.82
C ALA A 34 -11.28 -0.54 10.32
N ALA A 35 -10.29 -0.90 11.13
CA ALA A 35 -10.44 -0.95 12.59
C ALA A 35 -10.63 0.45 13.21
N ALA A 36 -9.97 1.46 12.68
CA ALA A 36 -10.16 2.85 13.10
C ALA A 36 -11.58 3.33 12.81
N LEU A 37 -12.07 3.13 11.60
CA LEU A 37 -13.43 3.46 11.21
C LEU A 37 -14.48 2.74 12.07
N CYS A 38 -14.23 1.47 12.39
CA CYS A 38 -15.10 0.68 13.26
C CYS A 38 -15.11 1.25 14.68
N ARG A 39 -13.94 1.56 15.24
CA ARG A 39 -13.78 2.09 16.60
C ARG A 39 -14.41 3.48 16.80
N VAL A 40 -14.32 4.35 15.79
CA VAL A 40 -14.94 5.70 15.81
C VAL A 40 -16.46 5.64 16.04
N GLN A 41 -17.12 4.57 15.61
CA GLN A 41 -18.57 4.41 15.77
C GLN A 41 -18.98 4.14 17.23
N LEU A 42 -18.04 3.80 18.11
CA LEU A 42 -18.31 3.27 19.45
C LEU A 42 -17.86 4.23 20.55
N GLY A 43 -18.69 4.33 21.60
CA GLY A 43 -18.31 4.91 22.88
C GLY A 43 -17.71 3.85 23.83
N GLY A 44 -17.12 4.30 24.93
CA GLY A 44 -16.62 3.41 25.97
C GLY A 44 -15.36 2.62 25.61
N GLU A 45 -15.01 1.64 26.45
CA GLU A 45 -13.82 0.80 26.29
C GLU A 45 -14.09 -0.35 25.31
N MET A 46 -13.12 -0.65 24.44
CA MET A 46 -13.16 -1.82 23.58
C MET A 46 -12.87 -3.08 24.37
N LEU A 47 -13.80 -4.03 24.36
CA LEU A 47 -13.69 -5.30 25.08
C LEU A 47 -13.22 -6.44 24.17
N GLN A 48 -13.68 -6.45 22.92
CA GLN A 48 -13.38 -7.50 21.95
C GLN A 48 -13.36 -6.92 20.55
N MET A 49 -12.51 -7.51 19.71
CA MET A 49 -12.42 -7.24 18.29
C MET A 49 -12.34 -8.55 17.53
N LYS A 50 -12.94 -8.59 16.35
CA LYS A 50 -12.74 -9.67 15.37
C LYS A 50 -12.37 -9.07 14.04
N VAL A 51 -11.36 -9.66 13.41
CA VAL A 51 -10.89 -9.27 12.07
C VAL A 51 -10.93 -10.48 11.16
N ALA A 52 -11.67 -10.41 10.10
CA ALA A 52 -11.69 -11.42 9.06
C ALA A 52 -11.16 -10.84 7.76
N CYS A 53 -10.24 -11.56 7.11
CA CYS A 53 -9.58 -11.13 5.88
C CYS A 53 -9.63 -12.22 4.82
N SER A 54 -9.77 -11.82 3.55
CA SER A 54 -9.61 -12.71 2.40
C SER A 54 -8.24 -13.39 2.41
N GLU A 55 -8.14 -14.54 1.79
CA GLU A 55 -6.93 -15.39 1.80
C GLU A 55 -5.68 -14.64 1.35
N ASN A 56 -5.78 -13.88 0.27
CA ASN A 56 -4.65 -13.12 -0.26
C ASN A 56 -4.15 -12.06 0.73
N LEU A 57 -5.06 -11.31 1.32
CA LEU A 57 -4.73 -10.29 2.30
C LEU A 57 -4.20 -10.90 3.60
N PHE A 58 -4.78 -12.01 4.05
CA PHE A 58 -4.32 -12.77 5.22
C PHE A 58 -2.87 -13.21 5.06
N LYS A 59 -2.53 -13.81 3.90
CA LYS A 59 -1.18 -14.26 3.56
C LYS A 59 -0.17 -13.12 3.61
N ASN A 60 -0.51 -11.96 3.06
CA ASN A 60 0.39 -10.82 2.96
C ASN A 60 0.56 -10.09 4.30
N ALA A 61 -0.52 -9.91 5.06
CA ALA A 61 -0.52 -9.12 6.29
C ALA A 61 0.00 -9.89 7.52
N LYS A 62 -0.12 -11.23 7.57
CA LYS A 62 0.17 -12.04 8.78
C LYS A 62 1.59 -11.87 9.34
N SER A 63 2.55 -11.51 8.52
CA SER A 63 3.97 -11.37 8.91
C SER A 63 4.57 -10.00 8.58
N ALA A 64 3.78 -9.10 7.98
CA ALA A 64 4.24 -7.76 7.66
C ALA A 64 4.50 -6.95 8.93
N VAL A 65 5.62 -6.23 8.96
CA VAL A 65 5.95 -5.32 10.05
C VAL A 65 5.09 -4.07 9.93
N ILE A 66 4.52 -3.65 11.06
CA ILE A 66 3.67 -2.47 11.15
C ILE A 66 4.57 -1.25 11.38
N PRO A 67 4.51 -0.24 10.51
CA PRO A 67 5.32 0.97 10.65
C PRO A 67 5.11 1.66 12.00
N ASN A 68 6.14 2.33 12.51
CA ASN A 68 6.12 3.13 13.75
C ASN A 68 5.78 2.36 15.03
N THR A 69 5.87 1.02 15.03
CA THR A 69 5.55 0.17 16.20
C THR A 69 6.75 -0.55 16.80
N GLY A 70 7.96 -0.29 16.29
CA GLY A 70 9.20 -0.93 16.78
C GLY A 70 9.42 -2.36 16.30
N ALA A 71 8.47 -3.05 15.72
CA ALA A 71 8.55 -4.38 15.09
C ALA A 71 7.31 -5.25 15.32
N LEU A 72 6.19 -4.69 15.73
CA LEU A 72 4.93 -5.44 15.78
C LEU A 72 4.57 -5.97 14.38
N LYS A 73 3.97 -7.14 14.34
CA LYS A 73 3.61 -7.84 13.11
C LYS A 73 2.21 -8.43 13.19
N GLY A 74 1.62 -8.58 12.02
CA GLY A 74 0.43 -9.38 11.83
C GLY A 74 -0.88 -8.62 11.96
N ILE A 75 -1.96 -9.31 11.63
CA ILE A 75 -3.30 -8.78 11.43
C ILE A 75 -3.87 -8.19 12.73
N ALA A 76 -3.78 -8.94 13.84
CA ALA A 76 -4.28 -8.48 15.15
C ALA A 76 -3.60 -7.18 15.59
N ALA A 77 -2.27 -7.11 15.46
CA ALA A 77 -1.52 -5.93 15.84
C ALA A 77 -1.88 -4.73 14.95
N ALA A 78 -2.04 -4.93 13.63
CA ALA A 78 -2.46 -3.87 12.71
C ALA A 78 -3.85 -3.32 13.07
N ALA A 79 -4.81 -4.19 13.34
CA ALA A 79 -6.16 -3.80 13.73
C ALA A 79 -6.21 -3.05 15.05
N ILE A 80 -5.49 -3.53 16.08
CA ILE A 80 -5.41 -2.85 17.37
C ILE A 80 -4.73 -1.48 17.23
N CYS A 81 -3.65 -1.38 16.43
CA CYS A 81 -3.02 -0.08 16.12
C CYS A 81 -4.03 0.90 15.52
N GLY A 82 -4.81 0.46 14.54
CA GLY A 82 -5.84 1.28 13.93
C GLY A 82 -6.93 1.72 14.93
N ALA A 83 -7.42 0.81 15.75
CA ALA A 83 -8.43 1.13 16.77
C ALA A 83 -7.91 2.15 17.80
N VAL A 84 -6.65 2.04 18.21
CA VAL A 84 -6.00 2.99 19.14
C VAL A 84 -5.76 4.35 18.47
N CYS A 85 -5.51 4.37 17.17
CA CYS A 85 -5.33 5.58 16.37
C CYS A 85 -6.64 6.14 15.78
N SER A 86 -7.80 5.65 16.21
CA SER A 86 -9.11 5.93 15.59
C SER A 86 -9.48 7.43 15.51
N ALA A 87 -8.94 8.28 16.40
CA ALA A 87 -9.14 9.72 16.35
C ALA A 87 -8.59 10.38 15.06
N ASP A 88 -7.69 9.70 14.36
CA ASP A 88 -7.02 10.19 13.14
C ASP A 88 -7.43 9.32 11.91
N ALA A 89 -8.66 8.78 11.91
CA ALA A 89 -9.14 7.90 10.84
C ALA A 89 -9.20 8.57 9.46
N GLU A 90 -9.23 9.90 9.40
CA GLU A 90 -9.14 10.69 8.17
C GLU A 90 -7.81 10.52 7.42
N LEU A 91 -6.75 10.08 8.09
CA LEU A 91 -5.46 9.77 7.48
C LEU A 91 -5.50 8.51 6.61
N LYS A 92 -6.58 7.73 6.65
CA LYS A 92 -6.77 6.50 5.84
C LYS A 92 -5.56 5.55 5.95
N LEU A 93 -4.87 5.29 4.84
CA LEU A 93 -3.71 4.37 4.80
C LEU A 93 -2.46 4.93 5.51
N GLU A 94 -2.44 6.21 5.84
CA GLU A 94 -1.36 6.84 6.61
C GLU A 94 -1.66 6.88 8.13
N ILE A 95 -2.74 6.23 8.58
CA ILE A 95 -3.18 6.26 9.99
C ILE A 95 -2.09 5.84 10.99
N LEU A 96 -1.19 4.96 10.58
CA LEU A 96 -0.08 4.49 11.41
C LEU A 96 1.02 5.56 11.63
N GLU A 97 0.98 6.69 10.90
CA GLU A 97 1.86 7.84 11.17
C GLU A 97 1.50 8.54 12.48
N SER A 98 0.24 8.44 12.90
CA SER A 98 -0.23 9.02 14.15
C SER A 98 0.16 8.21 15.40
N MET A 99 0.92 7.10 15.25
CA MET A 99 1.38 6.28 16.35
C MET A 99 2.35 7.05 17.26
N THR A 100 2.00 7.14 18.54
CA THR A 100 2.84 7.77 19.58
C THR A 100 3.30 6.71 20.58
N PRO A 101 4.33 6.97 21.42
CA PRO A 101 4.73 6.05 22.47
C PRO A 101 3.59 5.70 23.45
N ALA A 102 2.70 6.65 23.76
CA ALA A 102 1.55 6.40 24.62
C ALA A 102 0.52 5.47 23.96
N ARG A 103 0.23 5.69 22.67
CA ARG A 103 -0.65 4.80 21.89
C ARG A 103 -0.03 3.41 21.75
N LEU A 104 1.27 3.33 21.52
CA LEU A 104 1.97 2.04 21.44
C LEU A 104 1.89 1.24 22.75
N ALA A 105 2.00 1.91 23.90
CA ALA A 105 1.81 1.26 25.21
C ALA A 105 0.39 0.67 25.34
N GLU A 106 -0.63 1.38 24.86
CA GLU A 106 -2.00 0.89 24.84
C GLU A 106 -2.19 -0.28 23.88
N VAL A 107 -1.55 -0.24 22.71
CA VAL A 107 -1.52 -1.37 21.77
C VAL A 107 -0.95 -2.62 22.43
N HIS A 108 0.17 -2.51 23.14
CA HIS A 108 0.75 -3.64 23.88
C HIS A 108 -0.21 -4.18 24.94
N ARG A 109 -0.84 -3.31 25.72
CA ARG A 109 -1.83 -3.71 26.73
C ARG A 109 -2.98 -4.52 26.13
N LEU A 110 -3.51 -4.09 24.99
CA LEU A 110 -4.61 -4.77 24.30
C LEU A 110 -4.16 -6.09 23.63
N LEU A 111 -2.94 -6.15 23.11
CA LEU A 111 -2.36 -7.40 22.61
C LEU A 111 -2.17 -8.43 23.71
N ASP A 112 -1.63 -8.02 24.87
CA ASP A 112 -1.43 -8.89 26.04
C ASP A 112 -2.76 -9.39 26.59
N ALA A 113 -3.82 -8.58 26.52
CA ALA A 113 -5.18 -8.94 26.88
C ALA A 113 -5.88 -9.85 25.86
N ASN A 114 -5.24 -10.10 24.70
CA ASN A 114 -5.74 -10.95 23.60
C ASN A 114 -7.17 -10.58 23.15
N VAL A 115 -7.45 -9.29 23.02
CA VAL A 115 -8.79 -8.77 22.69
C VAL A 115 -9.19 -8.98 21.23
N CYS A 116 -8.25 -9.34 20.36
CA CYS A 116 -8.46 -9.45 18.90
C CYS A 116 -8.39 -10.90 18.43
N GLU A 117 -9.50 -11.39 17.90
CA GLU A 117 -9.60 -12.65 17.15
C GLU A 117 -9.35 -12.39 15.67
N VAL A 118 -8.56 -13.24 15.02
CA VAL A 118 -8.29 -13.18 13.58
C VAL A 118 -8.84 -14.42 12.90
N ALA A 119 -9.60 -14.23 11.83
CA ALA A 119 -10.23 -15.29 11.06
C ALA A 119 -9.94 -15.13 9.55
N LEU A 120 -9.99 -16.25 8.85
CA LEU A 120 -10.02 -16.25 7.39
C LEU A 120 -11.45 -15.97 6.93
N LEU A 121 -11.60 -15.07 5.96
CA LEU A 121 -12.86 -14.76 5.32
C LEU A 121 -12.96 -15.53 3.99
N GLU A 122 -13.96 -16.39 3.87
CA GLU A 122 -14.29 -16.99 2.58
C GLU A 122 -14.93 -15.91 1.68
N SER A 123 -14.17 -15.46 0.70
CA SER A 123 -14.58 -14.38 -0.20
C SER A 123 -14.02 -14.60 -1.60
N ALA A 124 -14.81 -14.28 -2.62
CA ALA A 124 -14.35 -14.21 -4.00
C ALA A 124 -13.45 -12.99 -4.27
N GLU A 125 -13.54 -11.97 -3.39
CA GLU A 125 -12.78 -10.74 -3.51
C GLU A 125 -11.32 -10.92 -3.11
N LYS A 126 -10.39 -10.47 -3.93
CA LYS A 126 -8.95 -10.53 -3.62
C LYS A 126 -8.58 -9.71 -2.39
N LEU A 127 -9.24 -8.56 -2.21
CA LEU A 127 -9.14 -7.69 -1.06
C LEU A 127 -10.50 -7.61 -0.39
N HIS A 128 -10.60 -8.16 0.81
CA HIS A 128 -11.81 -8.11 1.62
C HIS A 128 -11.43 -8.14 3.10
N ILE A 129 -11.88 -7.14 3.84
CA ILE A 129 -11.64 -6.97 5.27
C ILE A 129 -12.98 -6.75 5.95
N VAL A 130 -13.24 -7.50 7.01
CA VAL A 130 -14.36 -7.25 7.91
C VAL A 130 -13.80 -7.08 9.32
N VAL A 131 -14.09 -5.96 9.94
CA VAL A 131 -13.72 -5.67 11.33
C VAL A 131 -15.00 -5.48 12.14
N GLU A 132 -15.09 -6.21 13.24
CA GLU A 132 -16.15 -6.07 14.23
C GLU A 132 -15.53 -5.71 15.58
N ILE A 133 -16.09 -4.73 16.29
CA ILE A 133 -15.65 -4.30 17.62
C ILE A 133 -16.84 -4.24 18.54
N TRP A 134 -16.64 -4.74 19.77
CA TRP A 134 -17.64 -4.73 20.84
C TRP A 134 -17.14 -3.95 22.04
N THR A 135 -18.04 -3.18 22.61
CA THR A 135 -17.93 -2.56 23.94
C THR A 135 -18.95 -3.23 24.86
N GLN A 136 -19.11 -2.74 26.08
CA GLN A 136 -20.10 -3.28 26.99
C GLN A 136 -21.56 -3.15 26.49
N THR A 137 -21.85 -2.12 25.70
CA THR A 137 -23.23 -1.77 25.29
C THR A 137 -23.43 -1.62 23.81
N GLU A 138 -22.37 -1.55 23.03
CA GLU A 138 -22.43 -1.27 21.60
C GLU A 138 -21.55 -2.22 20.81
N GLN A 139 -21.92 -2.42 19.54
CA GLN A 139 -21.06 -3.07 18.56
C GLN A 139 -21.05 -2.27 17.26
N ALA A 140 -19.95 -2.36 16.51
CA ALA A 140 -19.85 -1.82 15.18
C ALA A 140 -19.19 -2.83 14.25
N LEU A 141 -19.51 -2.71 12.96
CA LEU A 141 -18.90 -3.47 11.87
C LEU A 141 -18.49 -2.52 10.78
N VAL A 142 -17.29 -2.74 10.23
CA VAL A 142 -16.81 -2.09 9.02
C VAL A 142 -16.35 -3.14 8.04
N GLU A 143 -16.80 -3.02 6.80
CA GLU A 143 -16.43 -3.86 5.67
C GLU A 143 -15.73 -3.02 4.60
N ILE A 144 -14.51 -3.41 4.22
CA ILE A 144 -13.74 -2.83 3.11
C ILE A 144 -13.54 -3.92 2.07
N SER A 145 -13.82 -3.62 0.80
CA SER A 145 -13.61 -4.58 -0.27
C SER A 145 -13.17 -3.89 -1.56
N HIS A 146 -12.62 -4.66 -2.50
CA HIS A 146 -12.10 -4.26 -3.80
C HIS A 146 -10.81 -3.44 -3.71
N GLU A 147 -10.83 -2.29 -3.01
CA GLU A 147 -9.70 -1.38 -2.82
C GLU A 147 -9.41 -1.17 -1.33
N HIS A 148 -8.16 -0.80 -1.00
CA HIS A 148 -7.71 -0.64 0.39
C HIS A 148 -8.45 0.43 1.19
N THR A 149 -9.12 1.37 0.52
CA THR A 149 -9.88 2.46 1.14
C THR A 149 -11.36 2.47 0.79
N HIS A 150 -11.83 1.51 -0.02
CA HIS A 150 -13.23 1.44 -0.39
C HIS A 150 -14.08 0.80 0.72
N VAL A 151 -14.77 1.65 1.47
CA VAL A 151 -15.69 1.25 2.54
C VAL A 151 -17.00 0.79 1.92
N LYS A 152 -17.24 -0.52 1.95
CA LYS A 152 -18.46 -1.13 1.45
C LYS A 152 -19.63 -0.94 2.41
N ARG A 153 -19.37 -1.10 3.74
CA ARG A 153 -20.42 -1.04 4.74
C ARG A 153 -19.87 -0.59 6.09
N ILE A 154 -20.67 0.23 6.79
CA ILE A 154 -20.50 0.56 8.20
C ILE A 154 -21.81 0.30 8.90
N GLU A 155 -21.79 -0.47 10.00
CA GLU A 155 -22.94 -0.73 10.83
C GLU A 155 -22.65 -0.39 12.30
N LYS A 156 -23.71 0.02 13.01
CA LYS A 156 -23.69 0.14 14.47
C LYS A 156 -24.91 -0.55 15.06
N ASN A 157 -24.72 -1.47 15.99
CA ASN A 157 -25.77 -2.26 16.64
C ASN A 157 -26.71 -2.95 15.63
N GLY A 158 -26.16 -3.43 14.50
CA GLY A 158 -26.92 -4.07 13.42
C GLY A 158 -27.69 -3.11 12.52
N VAL A 159 -27.53 -1.80 12.70
CA VAL A 159 -28.15 -0.77 11.86
C VAL A 159 -27.10 -0.23 10.89
N PRO A 160 -27.33 -0.31 9.56
CA PRO A 160 -26.42 0.30 8.58
C PRO A 160 -26.37 1.82 8.76
N LEU A 161 -25.14 2.35 8.89
CA LEU A 161 -24.88 3.79 8.87
C LEU A 161 -24.44 4.24 7.48
N GLN A 162 -23.75 3.35 6.77
CA GLN A 162 -23.30 3.55 5.40
C GLN A 162 -23.35 2.21 4.67
N GLU A 163 -23.87 2.20 3.47
CA GLU A 163 -23.88 1.04 2.58
C GLU A 163 -23.61 1.50 1.15
N ASN A 164 -22.48 1.08 0.61
CA ASN A 164 -22.08 1.29 -0.77
C ASN A 164 -22.24 -0.03 -1.52
N SER A 165 -23.48 -0.44 -1.77
CA SER A 165 -23.80 -1.72 -2.41
C SER A 165 -23.46 -1.77 -3.90
N SER A 166 -23.24 -0.64 -4.51
CA SER A 166 -22.76 -0.53 -5.88
C SER A 166 -21.30 -0.03 -5.87
N TRP A 167 -20.35 -0.95 -5.66
CA TRP A 167 -19.03 -0.69 -6.17
C TRP A 167 -19.15 -0.69 -7.70
N ARG A 168 -19.24 0.48 -8.24
CA ARG A 168 -18.77 0.71 -9.59
C ARG A 168 -17.33 1.15 -9.40
N ALA A 169 -16.39 0.51 -10.08
CA ALA A 169 -15.16 1.20 -10.43
C ALA A 169 -15.64 2.52 -11.07
N GLU A 170 -15.75 3.56 -10.22
CA GLU A 170 -16.24 4.83 -10.74
C GLU A 170 -15.19 5.27 -11.75
N GLU A 171 -15.64 5.28 -13.00
CA GLU A 171 -15.09 6.00 -14.13
C GLU A 171 -14.01 5.32 -14.99
N LEU A 172 -13.21 4.41 -14.52
CA LEU A 172 -12.34 3.64 -15.42
C LEU A 172 -12.72 2.17 -15.35
N ASP A 173 -13.42 1.67 -16.36
CA ASP A 173 -13.47 0.23 -16.60
C ASP A 173 -12.08 -0.20 -17.07
N LEU A 174 -11.22 -0.51 -16.10
CA LEU A 174 -9.82 -0.87 -16.37
C LEU A 174 -9.72 -2.09 -17.27
N GLU A 175 -10.71 -3.01 -17.19
CA GLU A 175 -10.79 -4.20 -18.04
C GLU A 175 -11.20 -3.83 -19.48
N ALA A 176 -11.91 -2.73 -19.67
CA ALA A 176 -12.30 -2.23 -20.99
C ALA A 176 -11.23 -1.36 -21.67
N ILE A 177 -10.16 -0.96 -20.97
CA ILE A 177 -9.06 -0.22 -21.58
C ILE A 177 -8.23 -1.18 -22.42
N PRO A 178 -8.22 -1.06 -23.77
CA PRO A 178 -7.41 -1.92 -24.61
C PRO A 178 -5.93 -1.59 -24.40
N LEU A 179 -5.18 -2.52 -23.83
CA LEU A 179 -3.73 -2.41 -23.66
C LEU A 179 -3.05 -3.00 -24.92
N CYS A 180 -2.72 -2.13 -25.86
CA CYS A 180 -1.99 -2.50 -27.07
C CYS A 180 -0.52 -2.08 -26.92
N PRO A 181 0.46 -2.97 -27.02
CA PRO A 181 1.88 -2.63 -26.89
C PRO A 181 2.34 -1.48 -27.81
N GLN A 182 1.83 -1.42 -29.02
CA GLN A 182 2.16 -0.36 -29.96
C GLN A 182 1.60 1.01 -29.50
N ASP A 183 0.38 1.01 -28.96
CA ASP A 183 -0.25 2.24 -28.45
C ASP A 183 0.42 2.71 -27.18
N ILE A 184 0.80 1.79 -26.28
CA ILE A 184 1.57 2.09 -25.06
C ILE A 184 2.91 2.73 -25.43
N TYR A 185 3.64 2.14 -26.39
CA TYR A 185 4.90 2.71 -26.86
C TYR A 185 4.70 4.10 -27.44
N THR A 186 3.70 4.27 -28.31
CA THR A 186 3.39 5.58 -28.92
C THR A 186 3.01 6.60 -27.85
N TYR A 187 2.19 6.21 -26.86
CA TYR A 187 1.85 7.06 -25.74
C TYR A 187 3.08 7.51 -24.96
N THR A 188 3.99 6.57 -24.67
CA THR A 188 5.23 6.86 -23.94
C THR A 188 6.10 7.89 -24.66
N GLU A 189 6.21 7.81 -25.98
CA GLU A 189 7.00 8.76 -26.78
C GLU A 189 6.35 10.16 -26.87
N GLU A 190 5.01 10.22 -26.88
CA GLU A 190 4.27 11.46 -27.13
C GLU A 190 3.74 12.15 -25.86
N ALA A 191 3.76 11.47 -24.69
CA ALA A 191 3.23 12.00 -23.46
C ALA A 191 3.95 13.29 -23.02
N ASP A 192 3.16 14.26 -22.56
CA ASP A 192 3.70 15.49 -21.95
C ASP A 192 4.16 15.20 -20.52
N LEU A 193 5.47 15.30 -20.31
CA LEU A 193 6.11 15.10 -19.00
C LEU A 193 6.41 16.40 -18.26
N HIS A 194 5.93 17.55 -18.76
CA HIS A 194 6.11 18.84 -18.07
C HIS A 194 4.97 19.17 -17.09
N GLY A 195 3.87 18.40 -17.13
CA GLY A 195 2.70 18.56 -16.26
C GLY A 195 2.61 17.52 -15.15
N ALA A 196 1.40 17.33 -14.64
CA ALA A 196 1.08 16.46 -13.51
C ALA A 196 1.56 15.00 -13.68
N LEU A 197 1.55 14.46 -14.90
CA LEU A 197 2.07 13.12 -15.19
C LEU A 197 3.58 13.05 -14.93
N GLY A 198 4.35 14.04 -15.38
CA GLY A 198 5.79 14.10 -15.13
C GLY A 198 6.12 14.26 -13.64
N GLU A 199 5.31 15.02 -12.89
CA GLU A 199 5.44 15.16 -11.44
C GLU A 199 5.15 13.84 -10.72
N LEU A 200 4.14 13.10 -11.14
CA LEU A 200 3.80 11.77 -10.61
C LEU A 200 4.94 10.77 -10.83
N LEU A 201 5.48 10.69 -12.05
CA LEU A 201 6.59 9.80 -12.37
C LEU A 201 7.88 10.20 -11.63
N GLN A 202 8.11 11.51 -11.46
CA GLN A 202 9.25 11.98 -10.67
C GLN A 202 9.10 11.61 -9.20
N MET A 203 7.89 11.75 -8.63
CA MET A 203 7.61 11.31 -7.27
C MET A 203 7.83 9.80 -7.13
N GLN A 204 7.39 8.98 -8.10
CA GLN A 204 7.66 7.54 -8.12
C GLN A 204 9.16 7.26 -8.11
N LEU A 205 9.92 7.91 -8.97
CA LEU A 205 11.37 7.76 -9.03
C LEU A 205 12.02 8.11 -7.70
N ASP A 206 11.74 9.30 -7.16
CA ASP A 206 12.38 9.82 -5.95
C ASP A 206 12.07 8.96 -4.72
N ARG A 207 10.80 8.59 -4.53
CA ARG A 207 10.36 7.82 -3.36
C ARG A 207 10.87 6.38 -3.40
N ASN A 208 10.75 5.71 -4.52
CA ASN A 208 11.15 4.32 -4.65
C ASN A 208 12.68 4.16 -4.63
N VAL A 209 13.42 5.09 -5.22
CA VAL A 209 14.89 5.13 -5.12
C VAL A 209 15.36 5.43 -3.68
N ALA A 210 14.67 6.31 -2.97
CA ALA A 210 15.03 6.65 -1.60
C ALA A 210 14.99 5.43 -0.67
N ILE A 211 13.94 4.60 -0.74
CA ILE A 211 13.85 3.38 0.09
C ILE A 211 14.86 2.31 -0.36
N CYS A 212 15.17 2.21 -1.65
CA CYS A 212 16.23 1.33 -2.14
C CYS A 212 17.59 1.73 -1.56
N ASN A 213 17.93 3.02 -1.59
CA ASN A 213 19.13 3.57 -0.97
C ASN A 213 19.19 3.29 0.53
N GLU A 214 18.07 3.43 1.25
CA GLU A 214 17.99 3.11 2.67
C GLU A 214 18.25 1.62 2.91
N GLY A 215 17.68 0.73 2.09
CA GLY A 215 17.92 -0.71 2.16
C GLY A 215 19.38 -1.11 1.90
N MET A 216 20.04 -0.43 0.96
CA MET A 216 21.47 -0.62 0.71
C MET A 216 22.34 -0.07 1.85
N ARG A 217 21.94 1.02 2.50
CA ARG A 217 22.71 1.70 3.54
C ARG A 217 22.63 0.98 4.88
N ARG A 218 21.43 0.61 5.34
CA ARG A 218 21.21 -0.04 6.64
C ARG A 218 20.92 -1.52 6.49
N SER A 219 20.89 -2.24 7.60
CA SER A 219 20.49 -3.65 7.63
C SER A 219 18.99 -3.74 7.80
N TRP A 220 18.33 -4.27 6.78
CA TRP A 220 16.90 -4.54 6.74
C TRP A 220 16.64 -5.97 6.27
N GLY A 221 15.68 -6.64 6.89
CA GLY A 221 15.28 -7.98 6.47
C GLY A 221 16.45 -8.96 6.37
N SER A 222 16.55 -9.60 5.23
CA SER A 222 17.62 -10.58 4.93
C SER A 222 18.88 -9.97 4.30
N ASN A 223 18.91 -8.67 4.07
CA ASN A 223 19.99 -7.94 3.42
C ASN A 223 20.37 -8.48 2.03
N ILE A 224 19.38 -8.97 1.28
CA ILE A 224 19.60 -9.59 -0.05
C ILE A 224 20.35 -8.66 -0.99
N GLY A 225 19.98 -7.35 -1.01
CA GLY A 225 20.67 -6.37 -1.86
C GLY A 225 22.16 -6.29 -1.58
N LYS A 226 22.56 -6.28 -0.31
CA LYS A 226 23.99 -6.23 0.08
C LYS A 226 24.71 -7.52 -0.31
N LEU A 227 24.08 -8.68 -0.04
CA LEU A 227 24.64 -10.00 -0.41
C LEU A 227 24.91 -10.10 -1.93
N LEU A 228 23.99 -9.59 -2.74
CA LEU A 228 24.16 -9.57 -4.19
C LEU A 228 25.31 -8.68 -4.67
N THR A 229 25.72 -7.69 -3.90
CA THR A 229 26.80 -6.75 -4.28
C THR A 229 28.16 -7.07 -3.69
N GLU A 230 28.30 -8.09 -2.83
CA GLU A 230 29.58 -8.43 -2.17
C GLU A 230 30.72 -8.76 -3.13
N ASN A 231 30.43 -9.27 -4.34
CA ASN A 231 31.42 -9.72 -5.30
C ASN A 231 31.27 -9.00 -6.65
N ASN A 232 31.67 -7.72 -6.74
CA ASN A 232 31.66 -6.91 -7.97
C ASN A 232 30.41 -7.15 -8.85
N ALA A 233 29.34 -6.46 -8.52
CA ALA A 233 28.09 -6.56 -9.27
C ALA A 233 28.20 -5.81 -10.61
N ASP A 234 27.83 -6.46 -11.70
CA ASP A 234 27.52 -5.80 -12.95
C ASP A 234 26.21 -5.00 -12.84
N THR A 235 25.82 -4.29 -13.88
CA THR A 235 24.62 -3.43 -13.87
C THR A 235 23.35 -4.22 -13.61
N GLU A 236 23.22 -5.42 -14.19
CA GLU A 236 22.06 -6.29 -14.01
C GLU A 236 21.93 -6.72 -12.56
N LYS A 237 23.02 -7.20 -11.98
CA LYS A 237 23.06 -7.65 -10.59
C LYS A 237 22.84 -6.49 -9.61
N LEU A 238 23.38 -5.29 -9.93
CA LEU A 238 23.12 -4.10 -9.15
C LEU A 238 21.65 -3.68 -9.21
N ALA A 239 21.01 -3.78 -10.36
CA ALA A 239 19.58 -3.50 -10.51
C ALA A 239 18.72 -4.44 -9.65
N CYS A 240 19.02 -5.75 -9.68
CA CYS A 240 18.37 -6.74 -8.82
C CYS A 240 18.62 -6.46 -7.34
N ALA A 241 19.86 -6.15 -6.97
CA ALA A 241 20.26 -5.85 -5.60
C ALA A 241 19.53 -4.62 -5.04
N PHE A 242 19.39 -3.58 -5.87
CA PHE A 242 18.74 -2.35 -5.50
C PHE A 242 17.24 -2.55 -5.26
N ALA A 243 16.56 -3.28 -6.13
CA ALA A 243 15.16 -3.66 -5.95
C ALA A 243 14.93 -4.52 -4.71
N ALA A 244 15.79 -5.52 -4.49
CA ALA A 244 15.72 -6.40 -3.32
C ALA A 244 15.94 -5.61 -2.01
N ALA A 245 16.89 -4.67 -1.98
CA ALA A 245 17.16 -3.84 -0.81
C ALA A 245 15.97 -2.96 -0.43
N GLY A 246 15.32 -2.34 -1.41
CA GLY A 246 14.11 -1.53 -1.18
C GLY A 246 12.96 -2.37 -0.65
N SER A 247 12.75 -3.57 -1.20
CA SER A 247 11.74 -4.51 -0.73
C SER A 247 12.04 -5.03 0.68
N ASP A 248 13.28 -5.38 0.99
CA ASP A 248 13.72 -5.77 2.33
C ASP A 248 13.44 -4.64 3.35
N ALA A 249 13.80 -3.39 3.03
CA ALA A 249 13.55 -2.25 3.90
C ALA A 249 12.03 -2.07 4.14
N ARG A 250 11.23 -2.04 3.08
CA ARG A 250 9.79 -1.86 3.17
C ARG A 250 9.11 -2.94 4.00
N MET A 251 9.40 -4.21 3.71
CA MET A 251 8.76 -5.35 4.38
C MET A 251 9.24 -5.53 5.83
N SER A 252 10.36 -4.91 6.18
CA SER A 252 10.90 -4.91 7.55
C SER A 252 10.50 -3.68 8.37
N GLY A 253 9.55 -2.88 7.89
CA GLY A 253 8.96 -1.78 8.65
C GLY A 253 9.64 -0.42 8.49
N CYS A 254 10.44 -0.24 7.43
CA CYS A 254 10.93 1.10 7.09
C CYS A 254 9.73 2.03 6.82
N ALA A 255 9.69 3.15 7.54
CA ALA A 255 8.58 4.11 7.46
C ALA A 255 8.62 5.04 6.23
N MET A 256 9.57 4.84 5.32
CA MET A 256 9.66 5.67 4.12
C MET A 256 8.53 5.37 3.14
N PRO A 257 7.83 6.40 2.61
CA PRO A 257 6.77 6.20 1.64
C PRO A 257 7.34 5.74 0.30
N VAL A 258 6.52 4.97 -0.43
CA VAL A 258 6.78 4.50 -1.79
C VAL A 258 5.60 4.82 -2.69
N VAL A 259 5.83 4.96 -3.99
CA VAL A 259 4.73 4.96 -4.96
C VAL A 259 4.48 3.51 -5.36
N ILE A 260 3.26 3.06 -5.09
CA ILE A 260 2.80 1.71 -5.44
C ILE A 260 2.48 1.61 -6.92
N ASN A 261 2.42 0.39 -7.44
CA ASN A 261 1.90 0.09 -8.76
C ASN A 261 1.01 -1.15 -8.63
N SER A 262 -0.17 -1.12 -9.22
CA SER A 262 -1.17 -2.20 -9.18
C SER A 262 -1.41 -2.70 -7.74
N GLY A 263 -1.59 -1.77 -6.81
CA GLY A 263 -1.85 -2.06 -5.40
C GLY A 263 -0.64 -2.57 -4.59
N SER A 264 0.56 -2.67 -5.18
CA SER A 264 1.75 -3.21 -4.52
C SER A 264 2.93 -2.25 -4.50
N GLY A 265 3.42 -1.90 -3.29
CA GLY A 265 4.63 -1.09 -3.15
C GLY A 265 5.90 -1.83 -3.58
N ASN A 266 5.99 -3.13 -3.37
CA ASN A 266 7.12 -3.92 -3.86
C ASN A 266 7.15 -3.94 -5.40
N GLN A 267 5.99 -3.96 -6.06
CA GLN A 267 5.92 -3.86 -7.51
C GLN A 267 6.41 -2.49 -8.00
N GLY A 268 5.95 -1.40 -7.36
CA GLY A 268 6.48 -0.06 -7.66
C GLY A 268 8.00 0.05 -7.52
N ILE A 269 8.56 -0.53 -6.44
CA ILE A 269 10.01 -0.60 -6.21
C ILE A 269 10.70 -1.40 -7.33
N THR A 270 10.19 -2.60 -7.67
CA THR A 270 10.82 -3.50 -8.63
C THR A 270 10.71 -3.02 -10.08
N ILE A 271 9.76 -2.17 -10.39
CA ILE A 271 9.69 -1.44 -11.68
C ILE A 271 10.72 -0.30 -11.67
N THR A 272 10.74 0.51 -10.61
CA THR A 272 11.56 1.74 -10.57
C THR A 272 13.06 1.47 -10.46
N ALA A 273 13.46 0.53 -9.58
CA ALA A 273 14.86 0.33 -9.22
C ALA A 273 15.75 -0.08 -10.41
N PRO A 274 15.37 -1.04 -11.28
CA PRO A 274 16.17 -1.38 -12.45
C PRO A 274 16.30 -0.21 -13.43
N ILE A 275 15.21 0.50 -13.70
CA ILE A 275 15.21 1.64 -14.62
C ILE A 275 16.18 2.71 -14.11
N TYR A 276 16.14 3.02 -12.82
CA TYR A 276 17.06 3.98 -12.19
C TYR A 276 18.53 3.52 -12.34
N VAL A 277 18.85 2.27 -11.98
CA VAL A 277 20.22 1.77 -12.05
C VAL A 277 20.78 1.79 -13.48
N TYR A 278 19.96 1.39 -14.46
CA TYR A 278 20.39 1.47 -15.87
C TYR A 278 20.51 2.91 -16.35
N ALA A 279 19.61 3.81 -15.94
CA ALA A 279 19.69 5.22 -16.30
C ALA A 279 20.99 5.87 -15.78
N GLU A 280 21.35 5.61 -14.51
CA GLU A 280 22.60 6.08 -13.92
C GLU A 280 23.84 5.51 -14.66
N THR A 281 23.84 4.19 -14.90
CA THR A 281 24.95 3.52 -15.60
C THR A 281 25.15 4.06 -17.01
N LEU A 282 24.06 4.32 -17.73
CA LEU A 282 24.08 4.82 -19.10
C LEU A 282 24.15 6.35 -19.17
N GLN A 283 24.13 7.05 -18.05
CA GLN A 283 24.04 8.51 -17.98
C GLN A 283 22.87 9.06 -18.81
N ALA A 284 21.72 8.37 -18.72
CA ALA A 284 20.55 8.72 -19.49
C ALA A 284 19.95 10.07 -19.04
N PRO A 285 19.51 10.92 -19.96
CA PRO A 285 18.79 12.14 -19.61
C PRO A 285 17.54 11.82 -18.76
N ARG A 286 17.21 12.72 -17.79
CA ARG A 286 16.05 12.55 -16.92
C ARG A 286 14.76 12.26 -17.68
N GLU A 287 14.50 12.97 -18.77
CA GLU A 287 13.30 12.74 -19.58
C GLU A 287 13.23 11.30 -20.10
N LYS A 288 14.36 10.74 -20.55
CA LYS A 288 14.41 9.35 -21.01
C LYS A 288 14.15 8.36 -19.87
N THR A 289 14.62 8.67 -18.67
CA THR A 289 14.35 7.85 -17.47
C THR A 289 12.85 7.86 -17.13
N LEU A 290 12.21 9.03 -17.17
CA LEU A 290 10.77 9.14 -16.90
C LEU A 290 9.93 8.45 -17.99
N ARG A 291 10.34 8.52 -19.26
CA ARG A 291 9.69 7.76 -20.35
C ARG A 291 9.84 6.25 -20.17
N ALA A 292 10.99 5.78 -19.70
CA ALA A 292 11.17 4.37 -19.38
C ALA A 292 10.31 3.90 -18.18
N LEU A 293 10.01 4.77 -17.23
CA LEU A 293 9.06 4.49 -16.14
C LEU A 293 7.61 4.48 -16.62
N LEU A 294 7.30 5.26 -17.64
CA LEU A 294 5.97 5.35 -18.23
C LEU A 294 5.62 4.14 -19.09
N LEU A 295 6.63 3.48 -19.68
CA LEU A 295 6.51 2.27 -20.50
C LEU A 295 6.19 1.03 -19.64
#